data_b23a50df297ff0386506cf7befe6460a
#
_entry.id   b23a50df297ff0386506cf7befe6460a
#
_cell.length_a   1.000
_cell.length_b   1.000
_cell.length_c   1.000
_cell.angle_alpha   90.00
_cell.angle_beta   90.00
_cell.angle_gamma   90.00
#
_symmetry.space_group_name_H-M   'P 1'
#
loop_
_entity.id
_entity.type
_entity.pdbx_description
1 polymer ?
#
loop_
_entity_poly.entity_id
_entity_poly.type
_entity_poly.pdbx_seq_one_letter_code
_entity_poly.pdbx_strand_id
1 'polypeptide(L)'
;MKANTDFLKLGYRIKIFDCYRPLDIQKKMWKIVPNADYVADPKKGSVHNRGGAVDITLVDKDGKELDMGTPFDFFGIEARHDYQNLSDEVKKNRALLKEIMLKQNFKSFDSEWWHYNLAAGLYDKIANFKWECN
;
A
#
# COMPACT_ATOMS: atom_id res chain seq x y z
N MET A 1 3.80 -2.78 -14.79
CA MET A 1 2.82 -1.85 -14.16
C MET A 1 3.10 -0.45 -14.68
N LYS A 2 2.11 0.27 -15.23
CA LYS A 2 2.30 1.61 -15.83
C LYS A 2 2.90 2.62 -14.84
N ALA A 3 2.47 2.59 -13.57
CA ALA A 3 3.05 3.43 -12.53
C ALA A 3 4.56 3.27 -12.39
N ASN A 4 5.07 2.03 -12.40
CA ASN A 4 6.52 1.80 -12.32
C ASN A 4 7.28 2.41 -13.50
N THR A 5 6.68 2.41 -14.71
CA THR A 5 7.28 3.07 -15.87
C THR A 5 7.42 4.59 -15.67
N ASP A 6 6.44 5.22 -15.02
CA ASP A 6 6.50 6.65 -14.73
C ASP A 6 7.55 6.94 -13.63
N PHE A 7 7.65 6.13 -12.59
CA PHE A 7 8.70 6.25 -11.56
C PHE A 7 10.10 6.04 -12.13
N LEU A 8 10.28 5.08 -13.04
CA LEU A 8 11.58 4.82 -13.70
C LEU A 8 12.11 6.04 -14.45
N LYS A 9 11.23 6.84 -15.09
CA LYS A 9 11.61 8.09 -15.77
C LYS A 9 12.18 9.13 -14.80
N LEU A 10 11.83 9.02 -13.52
CA LEU A 10 12.28 9.91 -12.44
C LEU A 10 13.46 9.32 -11.64
N GLY A 11 13.96 8.15 -12.04
CA GLY A 11 15.06 7.47 -11.36
C GLY A 11 14.65 6.60 -10.16
N TYR A 12 13.35 6.33 -10.00
CA TYR A 12 12.82 5.52 -8.90
C TYR A 12 12.21 4.21 -9.39
N ARG A 13 12.04 3.25 -8.49
CA ARG A 13 11.34 1.98 -8.72
C ARG A 13 10.37 1.70 -7.59
N ILE A 14 9.29 1.01 -7.89
CA ILE A 14 8.36 0.52 -6.88
C ILE A 14 8.98 -0.68 -6.16
N LYS A 15 8.95 -0.65 -4.82
CA LYS A 15 9.11 -1.80 -3.94
C LYS A 15 7.73 -2.18 -3.41
N ILE A 16 7.34 -3.44 -3.54
CA ILE A 16 6.06 -3.97 -3.07
C ILE A 16 6.25 -4.55 -1.68
N PHE A 17 5.41 -4.14 -0.74
CA PHE A 17 5.32 -4.72 0.60
C PHE A 17 4.26 -5.82 0.64
N ASP A 18 3.05 -5.53 0.10
CA ASP A 18 1.94 -6.48 -0.01
C ASP A 18 1.11 -6.21 -1.27
N CYS A 19 0.44 -7.26 -1.76
CA CYS A 19 -0.48 -7.14 -2.90
C CYS A 19 -1.70 -8.06 -2.69
N TYR A 20 -1.81 -9.20 -3.40
CA TYR A 20 -2.84 -10.17 -3.08
C TYR A 20 -2.49 -10.87 -1.77
N ARG A 21 -3.45 -10.86 -0.83
CA ARG A 21 -3.32 -11.48 0.49
C ARG A 21 -4.38 -12.58 0.63
N PRO A 22 -4.01 -13.86 0.81
CA PRO A 22 -4.97 -14.92 1.10
C PRO A 22 -5.81 -14.61 2.35
N LEU A 23 -7.09 -14.97 2.34
CA LEU A 23 -7.99 -14.72 3.47
C LEU A 23 -7.51 -15.34 4.79
N ASP A 24 -6.81 -16.48 4.74
CA ASP A 24 -6.27 -17.10 5.95
C ASP A 24 -5.16 -16.27 6.58
N ILE A 25 -4.39 -15.51 5.79
CA ILE A 25 -3.41 -14.55 6.32
C ILE A 25 -4.13 -13.39 6.99
N GLN A 26 -5.20 -12.86 6.37
CA GLN A 26 -6.03 -11.82 6.98
C GLN A 26 -6.59 -12.25 8.34
N LYS A 27 -7.07 -13.51 8.46
CA LYS A 27 -7.53 -14.07 9.73
C LYS A 27 -6.43 -14.12 10.80
N LYS A 28 -5.18 -14.44 10.39
CA LYS A 28 -4.03 -14.46 11.30
C LYS A 28 -3.69 -13.05 11.79
N MET A 29 -3.67 -12.07 10.91
CA MET A 29 -3.46 -10.66 11.25
C MET A 29 -4.52 -10.16 12.24
N TRP A 30 -5.79 -10.48 11.98
CA TRP A 30 -6.89 -10.11 12.86
C TRP A 30 -6.79 -10.72 14.27
N LYS A 31 -6.24 -11.93 14.41
CA LYS A 31 -5.99 -12.53 15.72
C LYS A 31 -4.95 -11.77 16.54
N ILE A 32 -4.00 -11.10 15.87
CA ILE A 32 -2.93 -10.34 16.52
C ILE A 32 -3.43 -8.93 16.84
N VAL A 33 -4.10 -8.29 15.89
CA VAL A 33 -4.62 -6.92 16.01
C VAL A 33 -6.11 -6.93 15.62
N PRO A 34 -7.03 -7.25 16.55
CA PRO A 34 -8.47 -7.30 16.28
C PRO A 34 -9.10 -5.90 16.33
N ASN A 35 -8.57 -4.99 15.54
CA ASN A 35 -9.01 -3.60 15.42
C ASN A 35 -9.23 -3.24 13.95
N ALA A 36 -10.47 -2.93 13.60
CA ALA A 36 -10.88 -2.62 12.22
C ALA A 36 -10.27 -1.32 11.66
N ASP A 37 -9.73 -0.45 12.51
CA ASP A 37 -9.05 0.76 12.09
C ASP A 37 -7.66 0.48 11.48
N TYR A 38 -7.07 -0.69 11.80
CA TYR A 38 -5.74 -1.09 11.36
C TYR A 38 -5.76 -2.37 10.51
N VAL A 39 -6.61 -3.32 10.86
CA VAL A 39 -6.70 -4.60 10.15
C VAL A 39 -8.15 -4.85 9.75
N ALA A 40 -8.43 -5.02 8.48
CA ALA A 40 -9.79 -5.26 8.01
C ALA A 40 -10.38 -6.55 8.62
N ASP A 41 -11.63 -6.48 9.11
CA ASP A 41 -12.35 -7.64 9.63
C ASP A 41 -12.44 -8.74 8.56
N PRO A 42 -11.90 -9.94 8.81
CA PRO A 42 -11.88 -11.03 7.83
C PRO A 42 -13.28 -11.52 7.42
N LYS A 43 -14.33 -11.21 8.20
CA LYS A 43 -15.73 -11.48 7.79
C LYS A 43 -16.16 -10.62 6.60
N LYS A 44 -15.66 -9.38 6.52
CA LYS A 44 -15.89 -8.45 5.41
C LYS A 44 -14.85 -8.61 4.31
N GLY A 45 -13.66 -9.07 4.69
CA GLY A 45 -12.46 -9.16 3.85
C GLY A 45 -11.83 -7.81 3.58
N SER A 46 -10.57 -7.85 3.17
CA SER A 46 -9.79 -6.72 2.69
C SER A 46 -9.85 -6.63 1.17
N VAL A 47 -9.55 -5.45 0.62
CA VAL A 47 -9.35 -5.27 -0.82
C VAL A 47 -8.14 -6.08 -1.31
N HIS A 48 -7.12 -6.30 -0.46
CA HIS A 48 -6.02 -7.23 -0.72
C HIS A 48 -6.49 -8.67 -0.95
N ASN A 49 -7.52 -9.13 -0.24
CA ASN A 49 -8.08 -10.49 -0.43
C ASN A 49 -8.81 -10.66 -1.77
N ARG A 50 -8.99 -9.56 -2.51
CA ARG A 50 -9.66 -9.48 -3.81
C ARG A 50 -8.69 -9.16 -4.95
N GLY A 51 -7.38 -9.03 -4.65
CA GLY A 51 -6.38 -8.62 -5.62
C GLY A 51 -6.50 -7.15 -6.09
N GLY A 52 -7.26 -6.34 -5.35
CA GLY A 52 -7.55 -4.94 -5.72
C GLY A 52 -6.73 -3.89 -5.01
N ALA A 53 -5.79 -4.28 -4.13
CA ALA A 53 -4.94 -3.35 -3.39
C ALA A 53 -3.45 -3.70 -3.51
N VAL A 54 -2.61 -2.68 -3.33
CA VAL A 54 -1.16 -2.82 -3.22
C VAL A 54 -0.64 -1.91 -2.10
N ASP A 55 0.31 -2.43 -1.31
CA ASP A 55 1.11 -1.67 -0.36
C ASP A 55 2.51 -1.53 -0.93
N ILE A 56 2.97 -0.30 -1.11
CA ILE A 56 4.19 0.00 -1.86
C ILE A 56 4.97 1.16 -1.25
N THR A 57 6.27 1.18 -1.56
CA THR A 57 7.13 2.35 -1.42
C THR A 57 7.97 2.56 -2.68
N LEU A 58 8.80 3.58 -2.66
CA LEU A 58 9.77 3.87 -3.71
C LEU A 58 11.18 3.57 -3.23
N VAL A 59 12.00 3.05 -4.14
CA VAL A 59 13.45 2.92 -3.97
C VAL A 59 14.16 3.70 -5.07
N ASP A 60 15.33 4.21 -4.73
CA ASP A 60 16.23 4.86 -5.68
C ASP A 60 16.95 3.83 -6.58
N LYS A 61 17.88 4.32 -7.41
CA LYS A 61 18.69 3.50 -8.33
C LYS A 61 19.54 2.46 -7.59
N ASP A 62 19.92 2.73 -6.35
CA ASP A 62 20.78 1.88 -5.53
C ASP A 62 19.96 0.89 -4.68
N GLY A 63 18.63 0.97 -4.76
CA GLY A 63 17.70 0.11 -4.03
C GLY A 63 17.39 0.59 -2.61
N LYS A 64 17.82 1.79 -2.25
CA LYS A 64 17.52 2.40 -0.95
C LYS A 64 16.11 2.96 -0.97
N GLU A 65 15.32 2.67 0.06
CA GLU A 65 13.97 3.22 0.22
C GLU A 65 14.01 4.73 0.45
N LEU A 66 13.08 5.45 -0.19
CA LEU A 66 12.84 6.85 0.12
C LEU A 66 12.23 6.95 1.52
N ASP A 67 12.65 7.99 2.25
CA ASP A 67 12.06 8.27 3.57
C ASP A 67 10.59 8.71 3.41
N MET A 68 9.69 7.93 3.99
CA MET A 68 8.25 8.20 4.01
C MET A 68 7.78 8.67 5.40
N GLY A 69 8.71 8.89 6.36
CA GLY A 69 8.43 9.42 7.69
C GLY A 69 7.93 8.40 8.71
N THR A 70 7.42 7.26 8.26
CA THR A 70 7.10 6.10 9.10
C THR A 70 7.43 4.82 8.36
N PRO A 71 7.72 3.72 9.05
CA PRO A 71 7.82 2.40 8.42
C PRO A 71 6.46 1.95 7.86
N PHE A 72 6.49 0.91 7.04
CA PHE A 72 5.31 0.16 6.61
C PHE A 72 4.60 -0.45 7.83
N ASP A 73 3.27 -0.53 7.81
CA ASP A 73 2.42 -1.02 8.91
C ASP A 73 2.60 -0.26 10.24
N PHE A 74 2.96 1.02 10.18
CA PHE A 74 2.97 1.87 11.35
C PHE A 74 1.54 2.29 11.75
N PHE A 75 1.08 1.85 12.92
CA PHE A 75 -0.24 2.13 13.44
C PHE A 75 -0.28 3.43 14.24
N GLY A 76 -0.32 4.58 13.54
CA GLY A 76 -0.36 5.90 14.14
C GLY A 76 -0.80 6.97 13.15
N ILE A 77 -1.15 8.14 13.68
CA ILE A 77 -1.62 9.27 12.87
C ILE A 77 -0.55 9.78 11.91
N GLU A 78 0.74 9.52 12.20
CA GLU A 78 1.87 9.91 11.39
C GLU A 78 1.90 9.19 10.03
N ALA A 79 1.25 8.02 9.92
CA ALA A 79 1.10 7.29 8.67
C ALA A 79 0.08 7.91 7.71
N ARG A 80 -0.80 8.77 8.21
CA ARG A 80 -1.88 9.38 7.43
C ARG A 80 -1.33 10.32 6.36
N HIS A 81 -2.03 10.38 5.22
CA HIS A 81 -1.71 11.32 4.14
C HIS A 81 -1.84 12.79 4.52
N ASP A 82 -2.75 13.12 5.44
CA ASP A 82 -3.03 14.49 5.89
C ASP A 82 -2.19 14.94 7.08
N TYR A 83 -1.29 14.08 7.61
CA TYR A 83 -0.40 14.45 8.70
C TYR A 83 0.62 15.50 8.26
N GLN A 84 0.70 16.62 9.00
CA GLN A 84 1.44 17.81 8.60
C GLN A 84 2.84 17.93 9.21
N ASN A 85 3.08 17.31 10.38
CA ASN A 85 4.35 17.44 11.08
C ASN A 85 5.42 16.47 10.53
N LEU A 86 5.71 16.60 9.24
CA LEU A 86 6.71 15.84 8.49
C LEU A 86 7.73 16.78 7.89
N SER A 87 8.94 16.30 7.65
CA SER A 87 9.96 17.06 6.90
C SER A 87 9.48 17.34 5.47
N ASP A 88 10.04 18.38 4.85
CA ASP A 88 9.70 18.73 3.46
C ASP A 88 10.08 17.61 2.49
N GLU A 89 11.15 16.87 2.76
CA GLU A 89 11.56 15.72 1.98
C GLU A 89 10.52 14.61 2.04
N VAL A 90 10.06 14.22 3.22
CA VAL A 90 9.02 13.20 3.40
C VAL A 90 7.72 13.61 2.72
N LYS A 91 7.32 14.87 2.86
CA LYS A 91 6.12 15.41 2.17
C LYS A 91 6.25 15.28 0.65
N LYS A 92 7.41 15.62 0.08
CA LYS A 92 7.68 15.47 -1.37
C LYS A 92 7.65 14.02 -1.80
N ASN A 93 8.25 13.11 -1.04
CA ASN A 93 8.27 11.68 -1.37
C ASN A 93 6.86 11.08 -1.37
N ARG A 94 6.06 11.36 -0.33
CA ARG A 94 4.65 10.93 -0.26
C ARG A 94 3.79 11.55 -1.37
N ALA A 95 3.98 12.83 -1.68
CA ALA A 95 3.27 13.51 -2.74
C ALA A 95 3.57 12.88 -4.11
N LEU A 96 4.85 12.61 -4.40
CA LEU A 96 5.29 11.96 -5.62
C LEU A 96 4.66 10.57 -5.79
N LEU A 97 4.71 9.74 -4.72
CA LEU A 97 4.10 8.42 -4.72
C LEU A 97 2.60 8.50 -5.00
N LYS A 98 1.89 9.36 -4.26
CA LYS A 98 0.44 9.54 -4.37
C LYS A 98 0.04 10.04 -5.75
N GLU A 99 0.68 11.08 -6.26
CA GLU A 99 0.35 11.70 -7.55
C GLU A 99 0.41 10.69 -8.69
N ILE A 100 1.51 9.93 -8.79
CA ILE A 100 1.68 8.96 -9.86
C ILE A 100 0.69 7.79 -9.71
N MET A 101 0.42 7.33 -8.51
CA MET A 101 -0.56 6.27 -8.29
C MET A 101 -1.98 6.71 -8.66
N LEU A 102 -2.40 7.92 -8.28
CA LEU A 102 -3.69 8.48 -8.68
C LEU A 102 -3.80 8.63 -10.20
N LYS A 103 -2.75 9.10 -10.87
CA LYS A 103 -2.68 9.20 -12.35
C LYS A 103 -2.85 7.85 -13.03
N GLN A 104 -2.47 6.77 -12.38
CA GLN A 104 -2.58 5.40 -12.91
C GLN A 104 -3.84 4.65 -12.44
N ASN A 105 -4.91 5.40 -12.10
CA ASN A 105 -6.22 4.90 -11.69
C ASN A 105 -6.22 4.10 -10.37
N PHE A 106 -5.34 4.43 -9.46
CA PHE A 106 -5.43 3.98 -8.07
C PHE A 106 -6.07 5.07 -7.20
N LYS A 107 -6.61 4.67 -6.06
CA LYS A 107 -7.10 5.56 -4.99
C LYS A 107 -6.22 5.36 -3.77
N SER A 108 -5.75 6.45 -3.17
CA SER A 108 -5.05 6.40 -1.89
C SER A 108 -6.03 6.06 -0.75
N PHE A 109 -5.51 5.48 0.31
CA PHE A 109 -6.22 5.26 1.56
C PHE A 109 -5.73 6.27 2.59
N ASP A 110 -6.64 7.06 3.18
CA ASP A 110 -6.25 8.26 3.94
C ASP A 110 -5.39 7.98 5.17
N SER A 111 -5.59 6.83 5.83
CA SER A 111 -4.85 6.47 7.05
C SER A 111 -3.46 5.88 6.81
N GLU A 112 -3.12 5.52 5.55
CA GLU A 112 -1.92 4.76 5.22
C GLU A 112 -1.25 5.29 3.95
N TRP A 113 -0.05 5.86 4.06
CA TRP A 113 0.67 6.44 2.92
C TRP A 113 1.09 5.40 1.87
N TRP A 114 1.23 4.15 2.25
CA TRP A 114 1.67 3.03 1.39
C TRP A 114 0.53 2.37 0.61
N HIS A 115 -0.73 2.48 1.10
CA HIS A 115 -1.86 1.69 0.61
C HIS A 115 -2.60 2.36 -0.55
N TYR A 116 -2.77 1.61 -1.63
CA TYR A 116 -3.50 2.06 -2.83
C TYR A 116 -4.46 1.00 -3.34
N ASN A 117 -5.72 1.38 -3.49
CA ASN A 117 -6.77 0.55 -4.08
C ASN A 117 -6.90 0.83 -5.58
N LEU A 118 -7.16 -0.18 -6.40
CA LEU A 118 -7.54 0.01 -7.80
C LEU A 118 -8.88 0.76 -7.87
N ALA A 119 -8.92 1.87 -8.63
CA ALA A 119 -10.07 2.79 -8.61
C ALA A 119 -11.34 2.22 -9.26
N ALA A 120 -11.22 1.27 -10.14
CA ALA A 120 -12.30 0.86 -11.04
C ALA A 120 -13.33 -0.10 -10.44
N GLY A 121 -13.24 -0.44 -9.13
CA GLY A 121 -14.16 -1.42 -8.53
C GLY A 121 -14.06 -2.82 -9.15
N LEU A 122 -13.01 -3.09 -9.90
CA LEU A 122 -12.71 -4.36 -10.56
C LEU A 122 -12.19 -5.39 -9.57
N TYR A 123 -12.80 -5.42 -8.38
CA TYR A 123 -12.40 -6.36 -7.35
C TYR A 123 -13.16 -7.66 -7.55
N ASP A 124 -12.41 -8.72 -7.66
CA ASP A 124 -12.96 -10.05 -7.61
C ASP A 124 -13.56 -10.39 -6.24
N LYS A 125 -14.18 -11.56 -6.16
CA LYS A 125 -14.62 -12.10 -4.88
C LYS A 125 -13.40 -12.34 -3.97
N ILE A 126 -13.64 -12.36 -2.66
CA ILE A 126 -12.62 -12.76 -1.69
C ILE A 126 -12.04 -14.12 -2.09
N ALA A 127 -10.72 -14.19 -2.16
CA ALA A 127 -10.00 -15.38 -2.53
C ALA A 127 -9.12 -15.88 -1.38
N ASN A 128 -8.78 -17.16 -1.42
CA ASN A 128 -7.93 -17.82 -0.42
C ASN A 128 -6.95 -18.81 -1.07
N PHE A 129 -6.56 -18.57 -2.31
CA PHE A 129 -5.53 -19.41 -2.92
C PHE A 129 -4.15 -19.06 -2.35
N LYS A 130 -3.28 -20.05 -2.26
CA LYS A 130 -1.90 -19.87 -1.81
C LYS A 130 -0.97 -19.97 -3.00
N TRP A 131 0.06 -19.15 -3.02
CA TRP A 131 1.15 -19.31 -3.95
C TRP A 131 2.03 -20.46 -3.49
N GLU A 132 2.31 -21.39 -4.39
CA GLU A 132 3.36 -22.38 -4.20
C GLU A 132 4.61 -21.85 -4.92
N CYS A 133 5.66 -21.57 -4.15
CA CYS A 133 6.97 -21.26 -4.72
C CYS A 133 7.62 -22.60 -5.10
N ASN A 134 7.70 -22.91 -6.38
CA ASN A 134 8.46 -24.02 -6.92
C ASN A 134 9.95 -23.67 -6.97
#